data_73f28d0d6cb9900fbce0214bee63c729
#
_entry.id   73f28d0d6cb9900fbce0214bee63c729
#
_cell.length_a   1.000
_cell.length_b   1.000
_cell.length_c   1.000
_cell.angle_alpha   90.00
_cell.angle_beta   90.00
_cell.angle_gamma   90.00
#
_symmetry.space_group_name_H-M   'P 1'
#
loop_
_entity.id
_entity.type
_entity.pdbx_description
1 polymer ?
#
loop_
_entity_poly.entity_id
_entity_poly.type
_entity_poly.pdbx_seq_one_letter_code
_entity_poly.pdbx_strand_id
1 'polypeptide(L)'
;MDNIIFTHFPDLTDIQKKQFSALSDLYGFWNAQINVVSRRDMYDFLERHVLHSLGIAKIMNFEDGTKVLDVGTGGGFPGIPLAILFPKVDFFLVDSIGKKIKVVREVAQELGLKNVRTAHERVENINEKFDFVVSRAVTRMPAFLKWVEDKFSLKCNNTFPNGILYLKGGDLTEEMSQVSYHHNSFNLSDYFSQDFFETKKVVYVQMV
;
A
#
# COMPACT_ATOMS: atom_id res chain seq x y z
N MET A 1 8.42 -19.26 15.35
CA MET A 1 9.22 -18.14 14.85
C MET A 1 8.41 -16.87 15.09
N ASP A 2 9.02 -15.87 15.67
CA ASP A 2 8.33 -14.60 15.89
C ASP A 2 8.01 -13.97 14.53
N ASN A 3 6.75 -13.57 14.36
CA ASN A 3 6.33 -12.93 13.12
C ASN A 3 6.96 -11.53 13.05
N ILE A 4 7.76 -11.26 12.03
CA ILE A 4 8.48 -9.99 11.85
C ILE A 4 7.55 -8.77 11.96
N ILE A 5 6.28 -8.91 11.57
CA ILE A 5 5.30 -7.84 11.67
C ILE A 5 5.05 -7.46 13.14
N PHE A 6 4.97 -8.45 14.03
CA PHE A 6 4.70 -8.20 15.46
C PHE A 6 5.88 -7.53 16.17
N THR A 7 7.10 -7.79 15.71
CA THR A 7 8.30 -7.10 16.20
C THR A 7 8.24 -5.60 15.88
N HIS A 8 7.81 -5.24 14.68
CA HIS A 8 7.77 -3.85 14.22
C HIS A 8 6.48 -3.11 14.61
N PHE A 9 5.40 -3.85 14.90
CA PHE A 9 4.09 -3.34 15.30
C PHE A 9 3.59 -4.10 16.54
N PRO A 10 4.12 -3.80 17.74
CA PRO A 10 3.81 -4.56 18.96
C PRO A 10 2.37 -4.37 19.47
N ASP A 11 1.76 -3.23 19.16
CA ASP A 11 0.42 -2.84 19.67
C ASP A 11 -0.75 -3.40 18.85
N LEU A 12 -0.50 -4.39 17.98
CA LEU A 12 -1.55 -5.05 17.21
C LEU A 12 -2.54 -5.77 18.13
N THR A 13 -3.83 -5.61 17.84
CA THR A 13 -4.89 -6.38 18.49
C THR A 13 -4.81 -7.87 18.11
N ASP A 14 -5.44 -8.74 18.90
CA ASP A 14 -5.48 -10.19 18.59
C ASP A 14 -6.12 -10.50 17.24
N ILE A 15 -7.10 -9.69 16.81
CA ILE A 15 -7.72 -9.83 15.48
C ILE A 15 -6.68 -9.51 14.40
N GLN A 16 -5.97 -8.41 14.50
CA GLN A 16 -4.93 -8.02 13.54
C GLN A 16 -3.79 -9.06 13.49
N LYS A 17 -3.35 -9.56 14.66
CA LYS A 17 -2.34 -10.62 14.71
C LYS A 17 -2.79 -11.89 13.96
N LYS A 18 -4.05 -12.31 14.13
CA LYS A 18 -4.63 -13.42 13.38
C LYS A 18 -4.67 -13.14 11.88
N GLN A 19 -5.10 -11.94 11.48
CA GLN A 19 -5.17 -11.53 10.08
C GLN A 19 -3.77 -11.53 9.43
N PHE A 20 -2.76 -10.92 10.07
CA PHE A 20 -1.39 -10.93 9.56
C PHE A 20 -0.78 -12.34 9.51
N SER A 21 -1.07 -13.20 10.48
CA SER A 21 -0.59 -14.59 10.48
C SER A 21 -1.17 -15.42 9.33
N ALA A 22 -2.41 -15.15 8.93
CA ALA A 22 -3.07 -15.87 7.85
C ALA A 22 -2.58 -15.50 6.44
N LEU A 23 -1.90 -14.33 6.28
CA LEU A 23 -1.53 -13.82 4.95
C LEU A 23 -0.65 -14.77 4.16
N SER A 24 0.37 -15.38 4.79
CA SER A 24 1.31 -16.26 4.07
C SER A 24 0.61 -17.47 3.45
N ASP A 25 -0.30 -18.11 4.18
CA ASP A 25 -1.04 -19.28 3.71
C ASP A 25 -2.05 -18.89 2.63
N LEU A 26 -2.79 -17.79 2.83
CA LEU A 26 -3.75 -17.28 1.86
C LEU A 26 -3.07 -16.93 0.53
N TYR A 27 -1.96 -16.16 0.58
CA TYR A 27 -1.24 -15.83 -0.64
C TYR A 27 -0.51 -17.02 -1.24
N GLY A 28 -0.04 -17.97 -0.46
CA GLY A 28 0.50 -19.25 -0.94
C GLY A 28 -0.53 -20.02 -1.77
N PHE A 29 -1.76 -20.15 -1.25
CA PHE A 29 -2.87 -20.80 -1.94
C PHE A 29 -3.26 -20.08 -3.25
N TRP A 30 -3.46 -18.77 -3.20
CA TRP A 30 -3.89 -18.00 -4.36
C TRP A 30 -2.78 -17.84 -5.40
N ASN A 31 -1.52 -17.70 -4.98
CA ASN A 31 -0.39 -17.55 -5.91
C ASN A 31 -0.12 -18.83 -6.72
N ALA A 32 -0.49 -20.00 -6.19
CA ALA A 32 -0.46 -21.25 -6.95
C ALA A 32 -1.45 -21.25 -8.13
N GLN A 33 -2.53 -20.47 -8.06
CA GLN A 33 -3.57 -20.37 -9.09
C GLN A 33 -3.39 -19.15 -9.99
N ILE A 34 -3.05 -18.02 -9.41
CA ILE A 34 -2.90 -16.72 -10.07
C ILE A 34 -1.63 -16.06 -9.54
N ASN A 35 -0.62 -15.93 -10.39
CA ASN A 35 0.67 -15.36 -10.03
C ASN A 35 0.53 -13.84 -9.71
N VAL A 36 0.38 -13.50 -8.43
CA VAL A 36 0.29 -12.11 -7.93
C VAL A 36 1.55 -11.66 -7.20
N VAL A 37 2.38 -12.63 -6.77
CA VAL A 37 3.68 -12.44 -6.12
C VAL A 37 4.69 -13.33 -6.83
N SER A 38 5.91 -12.85 -7.08
CA SER A 38 6.95 -13.68 -7.69
C SER A 38 7.26 -14.90 -6.82
N ARG A 39 7.62 -16.04 -7.45
CA ARG A 39 7.99 -17.26 -6.70
C ARG A 39 9.15 -17.00 -5.73
N ARG A 40 10.09 -16.17 -6.12
CA ARG A 40 11.25 -15.80 -5.29
C ARG A 40 10.81 -15.01 -4.06
N ASP A 41 9.89 -14.05 -4.22
CA ASP A 41 9.45 -13.20 -3.12
C ASP A 41 8.50 -13.90 -2.15
N MET A 42 7.94 -15.06 -2.54
CA MET A 42 7.13 -15.87 -1.62
C MET A 42 7.95 -16.42 -0.43
N TYR A 43 9.26 -16.62 -0.57
CA TYR A 43 10.12 -17.03 0.54
C TYR A 43 10.25 -15.93 1.61
N ASP A 44 10.29 -14.68 1.16
CA ASP A 44 10.44 -13.49 2.02
C ASP A 44 9.15 -12.66 2.03
N PHE A 45 7.99 -13.33 1.87
CA PHE A 45 6.70 -12.67 1.64
C PHE A 45 6.35 -11.65 2.70
N LEU A 46 6.52 -11.99 3.99
CA LEU A 46 6.20 -11.09 5.09
C LEU A 46 7.09 -9.83 5.09
N GLU A 47 8.36 -9.96 4.75
CA GLU A 47 9.29 -8.83 4.67
C GLU A 47 9.03 -7.99 3.43
N ARG A 48 9.09 -8.63 2.24
CA ARG A 48 9.12 -7.93 0.95
C ARG A 48 7.77 -7.40 0.50
N HIS A 49 6.68 -7.98 0.99
CA HIS A 49 5.34 -7.54 0.62
C HIS A 49 4.58 -6.94 1.80
N VAL A 50 4.47 -7.62 2.93
CA VAL A 50 3.66 -7.15 4.06
C VAL A 50 4.35 -6.01 4.79
N LEU A 51 5.56 -6.23 5.33
CA LEU A 51 6.30 -5.22 6.07
C LEU A 51 6.65 -4.00 5.20
N HIS A 52 7.03 -4.24 3.93
CA HIS A 52 7.26 -3.16 2.97
C HIS A 52 6.02 -2.27 2.80
N SER A 53 4.82 -2.86 2.67
CA SER A 53 3.56 -2.11 2.60
C SER A 53 3.32 -1.27 3.86
N LEU A 54 3.60 -1.85 5.02
CA LEU A 54 3.48 -1.20 6.31
C LEU A 54 4.53 -0.11 6.56
N GLY A 55 5.53 0.01 5.70
CA GLY A 55 6.45 1.14 5.68
C GLY A 55 5.73 2.49 5.57
N ILE A 56 4.59 2.55 4.89
CA ILE A 56 3.74 3.75 4.85
C ILE A 56 3.27 4.13 6.26
N ALA A 57 2.92 3.16 7.09
CA ALA A 57 2.44 3.40 8.45
C ALA A 57 3.54 3.88 9.43
N LYS A 58 4.83 3.78 9.05
CA LYS A 58 5.93 4.41 9.82
C LYS A 58 6.03 5.91 9.56
N ILE A 59 5.46 6.38 8.46
CA ILE A 59 5.50 7.78 8.04
C ILE A 59 4.18 8.48 8.36
N MET A 60 3.07 7.77 8.20
CA MET A 60 1.72 8.31 8.29
C MET A 60 0.83 7.41 9.14
N ASN A 61 0.26 7.99 10.20
CA ASN A 61 -0.85 7.38 10.93
C ASN A 61 -2.15 7.99 10.40
N PHE A 62 -2.95 7.19 9.70
CA PHE A 62 -4.21 7.67 9.14
C PHE A 62 -5.27 7.85 10.23
N GLU A 63 -5.95 8.98 10.20
CA GLU A 63 -7.09 9.25 11.08
C GLU A 63 -8.32 8.41 10.70
N ASP A 64 -9.18 8.12 11.67
CA ASP A 64 -10.43 7.39 11.45
C ASP A 64 -11.28 8.06 10.36
N GLY A 65 -11.79 7.28 9.42
CA GLY A 65 -12.60 7.76 8.31
C GLY A 65 -11.81 8.33 7.12
N THR A 66 -10.47 8.31 7.15
CA THR A 66 -9.63 8.63 5.99
C THR A 66 -9.98 7.72 4.81
N LYS A 67 -10.02 8.27 3.60
CA LYS A 67 -10.25 7.54 2.36
C LYS A 67 -8.94 7.37 1.59
N VAL A 68 -8.55 6.13 1.35
CA VAL A 68 -7.30 5.77 0.67
C VAL A 68 -7.58 5.00 -0.61
N LEU A 69 -7.03 5.47 -1.73
CA LEU A 69 -7.06 4.76 -3.01
C LEU A 69 -5.72 4.05 -3.23
N ASP A 70 -5.74 2.73 -3.42
CA ASP A 70 -4.57 1.94 -3.82
C ASP A 70 -4.60 1.70 -5.33
N VAL A 71 -3.69 2.36 -6.06
CA VAL A 71 -3.64 2.34 -7.52
C VAL A 71 -2.64 1.30 -8.01
N GLY A 72 -3.13 0.40 -8.87
CA GLY A 72 -2.34 -0.72 -9.35
C GLY A 72 -1.99 -1.68 -8.22
N THR A 73 -2.99 -1.99 -7.40
CA THR A 73 -2.83 -2.76 -6.16
C THR A 73 -2.20 -4.15 -6.36
N GLY A 74 -2.24 -4.68 -7.57
CA GLY A 74 -1.69 -6.00 -7.89
C GLY A 74 -2.36 -7.09 -7.06
N GLY A 75 -1.59 -7.76 -6.24
CA GLY A 75 -2.08 -8.74 -5.28
C GLY A 75 -2.66 -8.13 -4.00
N GLY A 76 -2.91 -6.82 -3.93
CA GLY A 76 -3.43 -6.16 -2.73
C GLY A 76 -2.35 -5.42 -1.92
N PHE A 77 -1.26 -5.00 -2.57
CA PHE A 77 -0.14 -4.34 -1.90
C PHE A 77 0.09 -2.93 -2.45
N PRO A 78 0.05 -1.90 -1.56
CA PRO A 78 0.09 -1.95 -0.10
C PRO A 78 -1.28 -2.05 0.59
N GLY A 79 -2.40 -2.03 -0.12
CA GLY A 79 -3.75 -1.82 0.44
C GLY A 79 -4.18 -2.84 1.50
N ILE A 80 -4.01 -4.15 1.29
CA ILE A 80 -4.44 -5.18 2.26
C ILE A 80 -3.70 -5.08 3.59
N PRO A 81 -2.35 -5.01 3.65
CA PRO A 81 -1.65 -4.81 4.92
C PRO A 81 -2.06 -3.54 5.66
N LEU A 82 -2.26 -2.43 4.92
CA LEU A 82 -2.71 -1.17 5.50
C LEU A 82 -4.15 -1.27 6.03
N ALA A 83 -5.04 -1.96 5.32
CA ALA A 83 -6.42 -2.14 5.76
C ALA A 83 -6.53 -3.00 7.03
N ILE A 84 -5.64 -3.97 7.22
CA ILE A 84 -5.53 -4.73 8.48
C ILE A 84 -5.09 -3.80 9.61
N LEU A 85 -4.09 -2.96 9.37
CA LEU A 85 -3.52 -2.09 10.39
C LEU A 85 -4.48 -0.95 10.79
N PHE A 86 -5.22 -0.40 9.82
CA PHE A 86 -6.13 0.73 9.98
C PHE A 86 -7.60 0.33 9.71
N PRO A 87 -8.27 -0.38 10.62
CA PRO A 87 -9.59 -0.97 10.39
C PRO A 87 -10.73 0.06 10.25
N LYS A 88 -10.48 1.33 10.59
CA LYS A 88 -11.45 2.43 10.47
C LYS A 88 -11.16 3.38 9.31
N VAL A 89 -10.19 3.06 8.46
CA VAL A 89 -9.84 3.77 7.22
C VAL A 89 -10.50 3.04 6.04
N ASP A 90 -11.10 3.77 5.11
CA ASP A 90 -11.76 3.21 3.92
C ASP A 90 -10.74 3.04 2.79
N PHE A 91 -10.46 1.81 2.42
CA PHE A 91 -9.52 1.47 1.35
C PHE A 91 -10.25 1.06 0.07
N PHE A 92 -9.95 1.73 -1.04
CA PHE A 92 -10.43 1.36 -2.36
C PHE A 92 -9.25 0.88 -3.22
N LEU A 93 -9.21 -0.42 -3.53
CA LEU A 93 -8.11 -1.07 -4.22
C LEU A 93 -8.47 -1.32 -5.68
N VAL A 94 -7.71 -0.74 -6.61
CA VAL A 94 -7.99 -0.83 -8.05
C VAL A 94 -6.81 -1.39 -8.84
N ASP A 95 -7.11 -2.21 -9.84
CA ASP A 95 -6.13 -2.72 -10.80
C ASP A 95 -6.82 -2.96 -12.15
N SER A 96 -6.08 -2.74 -13.24
CA SER A 96 -6.56 -3.00 -14.62
C SER A 96 -6.57 -4.48 -14.99
N ILE A 97 -6.13 -5.38 -14.09
CA ILE A 97 -6.05 -6.82 -14.32
C ILE A 97 -7.07 -7.54 -13.44
N GLY A 98 -8.22 -7.92 -14.01
CA GLY A 98 -9.36 -8.48 -13.27
C GLY A 98 -9.04 -9.73 -12.46
N LYS A 99 -8.15 -10.61 -12.93
CA LYS A 99 -7.72 -11.80 -12.19
C LYS A 99 -6.97 -11.46 -10.89
N LYS A 100 -6.24 -10.34 -10.85
CA LYS A 100 -5.58 -9.86 -9.63
C LYS A 100 -6.61 -9.33 -8.63
N ILE A 101 -7.58 -8.54 -9.09
CA ILE A 101 -8.68 -8.03 -8.27
C ILE A 101 -9.51 -9.18 -7.68
N LYS A 102 -9.68 -10.30 -8.41
CA LYS A 102 -10.30 -11.50 -7.84
C LYS A 102 -9.55 -11.97 -6.59
N VAL A 103 -8.22 -12.12 -6.66
CA VAL A 103 -7.41 -12.53 -5.50
C VAL A 103 -7.57 -11.54 -4.35
N VAL A 104 -7.47 -10.24 -4.61
CA VAL A 104 -7.62 -9.20 -3.58
C VAL A 104 -8.96 -9.32 -2.86
N ARG A 105 -10.04 -9.52 -3.62
CA ARG A 105 -11.40 -9.68 -3.07
C ARG A 105 -11.53 -10.89 -2.16
N GLU A 106 -11.04 -12.05 -2.63
CA GLU A 106 -11.07 -13.28 -1.87
C GLU A 106 -10.25 -13.18 -0.58
N VAL A 107 -9.02 -12.63 -0.66
CA VAL A 107 -8.17 -12.41 0.51
C VAL A 107 -8.85 -11.44 1.50
N ALA A 108 -9.42 -10.33 1.04
CA ALA A 108 -10.12 -9.40 1.90
C ALA A 108 -11.33 -10.04 2.60
N GLN A 109 -12.08 -10.88 1.88
CA GLN A 109 -13.24 -11.62 2.40
C GLN A 109 -12.81 -12.65 3.46
N GLU A 110 -11.79 -13.47 3.19
CA GLU A 110 -11.29 -14.50 4.11
C GLU A 110 -10.72 -13.87 5.40
N LEU A 111 -10.09 -12.70 5.29
CA LEU A 111 -9.61 -11.93 6.44
C LEU A 111 -10.72 -11.17 7.17
N GLY A 112 -11.95 -11.15 6.64
CA GLY A 112 -13.09 -10.43 7.22
C GLY A 112 -12.93 -8.90 7.19
N LEU A 113 -12.14 -8.35 6.26
CA LEU A 113 -11.94 -6.89 6.14
C LEU A 113 -13.21 -6.22 5.64
N LYS A 114 -13.79 -5.34 6.46
CA LYS A 114 -15.02 -4.60 6.12
C LYS A 114 -14.74 -3.23 5.51
N ASN A 115 -13.52 -2.78 5.59
CA ASN A 115 -13.02 -1.49 5.16
C ASN A 115 -12.28 -1.53 3.81
N VAL A 116 -12.46 -2.60 3.03
CA VAL A 116 -11.86 -2.79 1.72
C VAL A 116 -12.93 -2.88 0.65
N ARG A 117 -12.87 -1.98 -0.33
CA ARG A 117 -13.60 -2.06 -1.60
C ARG A 117 -12.62 -2.34 -2.74
N THR A 118 -13.07 -3.01 -3.79
CA THR A 118 -12.21 -3.33 -4.93
C THR A 118 -12.89 -3.05 -6.26
N ALA A 119 -12.12 -2.61 -7.27
CA ALA A 119 -12.61 -2.51 -8.64
C ALA A 119 -11.58 -3.01 -9.66
N HIS A 120 -12.08 -3.74 -10.66
CA HIS A 120 -11.32 -4.03 -11.89
C HIS A 120 -11.52 -2.84 -12.83
N GLU A 121 -10.69 -1.82 -12.68
CA GLU A 121 -10.82 -0.58 -13.43
C GLU A 121 -9.46 0.15 -13.54
N ARG A 122 -9.32 1.01 -14.53
CA ARG A 122 -8.24 1.99 -14.61
C ARG A 122 -8.54 3.17 -13.71
N VAL A 123 -7.53 3.71 -13.04
CA VAL A 123 -7.71 4.80 -12.09
C VAL A 123 -8.30 6.07 -12.71
N GLU A 124 -8.01 6.31 -13.99
CA GLU A 124 -8.53 7.45 -14.73
C GLU A 124 -10.06 7.47 -14.80
N ASN A 125 -10.70 6.30 -14.73
CA ASN A 125 -12.16 6.15 -14.76
C ASN A 125 -12.83 6.24 -13.38
N ILE A 126 -12.06 6.37 -12.31
CA ILE A 126 -12.59 6.50 -10.94
C ILE A 126 -12.98 7.97 -10.71
N ASN A 127 -14.25 8.23 -10.44
CA ASN A 127 -14.77 9.58 -10.23
C ASN A 127 -14.91 9.99 -8.75
N GLU A 128 -14.39 9.18 -7.83
CA GLU A 128 -14.37 9.48 -6.40
C GLU A 128 -13.13 10.32 -6.01
N LYS A 129 -13.24 11.00 -4.84
CA LYS A 129 -12.14 11.75 -4.23
C LYS A 129 -11.67 11.04 -2.97
N PHE A 130 -10.37 11.10 -2.73
CA PHE A 130 -9.67 10.42 -1.65
C PHE A 130 -8.77 11.41 -0.90
N ASP A 131 -8.45 11.08 0.32
CA ASP A 131 -7.50 11.86 1.10
C ASP A 131 -6.07 11.49 0.70
N PHE A 132 -5.82 10.19 0.52
CA PHE A 132 -4.52 9.70 0.07
C PHE A 132 -4.63 8.72 -1.10
N VAL A 133 -3.63 8.76 -1.96
CA VAL A 133 -3.37 7.73 -2.95
C VAL A 133 -2.11 6.99 -2.53
N VAL A 134 -2.19 5.66 -2.42
CA VAL A 134 -1.05 4.79 -2.18
C VAL A 134 -0.76 3.96 -3.41
N SER A 135 0.50 3.58 -3.61
CA SER A 135 0.87 2.70 -4.71
C SER A 135 2.25 2.07 -4.48
N ARG A 136 2.54 1.00 -5.23
CA ARG A 136 3.84 0.33 -5.24
C ARG A 136 4.18 -0.20 -6.64
N ALA A 137 5.37 0.17 -7.16
CA ALA A 137 5.97 -0.42 -8.36
C ALA A 137 5.10 -0.40 -9.64
N VAL A 138 4.30 0.64 -9.84
CA VAL A 138 3.43 0.77 -11.03
C VAL A 138 4.14 1.49 -12.17
N THR A 139 4.62 2.73 -11.93
CA THR A 139 5.30 3.55 -12.94
C THR A 139 6.17 4.63 -12.31
N ARG A 140 6.85 5.45 -13.11
CA ARG A 140 7.57 6.64 -12.66
C ARG A 140 6.59 7.71 -12.15
N MET A 141 7.03 8.51 -11.16
CA MET A 141 6.19 9.53 -10.51
C MET A 141 5.57 10.55 -11.47
N PRO A 142 6.28 11.11 -12.48
CA PRO A 142 5.67 12.08 -13.39
C PRO A 142 4.50 11.50 -14.23
N ALA A 143 4.57 10.22 -14.58
CA ALA A 143 3.47 9.54 -15.26
C ALA A 143 2.33 9.20 -14.29
N PHE A 144 2.66 8.78 -13.06
CA PHE A 144 1.68 8.46 -12.03
C PHE A 144 0.84 9.67 -11.63
N LEU A 145 1.48 10.84 -11.48
CA LEU A 145 0.80 12.10 -11.17
C LEU A 145 -0.34 12.40 -12.15
N LYS A 146 -0.09 12.24 -13.47
CA LYS A 146 -1.10 12.47 -14.50
C LYS A 146 -2.35 11.57 -14.37
N TRP A 147 -2.20 10.40 -13.76
CA TRP A 147 -3.31 9.47 -13.58
C TRP A 147 -4.17 9.82 -12.37
N VAL A 148 -3.58 10.50 -11.37
CA VAL A 148 -4.22 10.68 -10.06
C VAL A 148 -4.42 12.15 -9.63
N GLU A 149 -3.97 13.13 -10.43
CA GLU A 149 -4.00 14.56 -10.06
C GLU A 149 -5.40 15.06 -9.72
N ASP A 150 -6.44 14.48 -10.30
CA ASP A 150 -7.85 14.83 -10.05
C ASP A 150 -8.51 14.01 -8.92
N LYS A 151 -7.79 13.15 -8.21
CA LYS A 151 -8.36 12.19 -7.24
C LYS A 151 -8.42 12.70 -5.80
N PHE A 152 -7.96 13.91 -5.50
CA PHE A 152 -7.80 14.37 -4.12
C PHE A 152 -8.98 15.20 -3.62
N SER A 153 -9.36 14.96 -2.35
CA SER A 153 -10.27 15.77 -1.56
C SER A 153 -9.56 17.07 -1.14
N LEU A 154 -10.26 18.19 -1.15
CA LEU A 154 -9.69 19.48 -0.73
C LEU A 154 -9.61 19.60 0.80
N LYS A 155 -10.42 18.84 1.54
CA LYS A 155 -10.44 18.86 3.00
C LYS A 155 -9.36 17.91 3.54
N CYS A 156 -8.39 18.46 4.26
CA CYS A 156 -7.34 17.70 4.93
C CYS A 156 -7.69 17.50 6.41
N ASN A 157 -7.77 16.25 6.85
CA ASN A 157 -8.09 15.88 8.25
C ASN A 157 -6.93 15.13 8.93
N ASN A 158 -5.88 14.81 8.21
CA ASN A 158 -4.74 14.06 8.68
C ASN A 158 -3.55 15.00 9.00
N THR A 159 -2.52 14.48 9.65
CA THR A 159 -1.30 15.23 9.98
C THR A 159 -0.61 15.79 8.74
N PHE A 160 -0.58 15.03 7.64
CA PHE A 160 -0.10 15.53 6.35
C PHE A 160 -1.27 16.05 5.52
N PRO A 161 -1.06 17.09 4.70
CA PRO A 161 -1.98 17.44 3.63
C PRO A 161 -2.26 16.25 2.72
N ASN A 162 -3.44 16.24 2.09
CA ASN A 162 -3.82 15.15 1.21
C ASN A 162 -2.83 14.98 0.04
N GLY A 163 -2.49 13.74 -0.28
CA GLY A 163 -1.46 13.50 -1.27
C GLY A 163 -1.16 12.03 -1.55
N ILE A 164 -0.02 11.79 -2.14
CA ILE A 164 0.45 10.48 -2.56
C ILE A 164 1.46 9.94 -1.54
N LEU A 165 1.37 8.65 -1.21
CA LEU A 165 2.37 7.90 -0.46
C LEU A 165 2.79 6.69 -1.32
N TYR A 166 3.93 6.81 -2.00
CA TYR A 166 4.37 5.83 -2.98
C TYR A 166 5.60 5.06 -2.50
N LEU A 167 5.48 3.73 -2.44
CA LEU A 167 6.59 2.84 -2.12
C LEU A 167 7.50 2.68 -3.34
N LYS A 168 8.71 3.17 -3.21
CA LYS A 168 9.73 3.16 -4.25
C LYS A 168 11.05 2.59 -3.75
N GLY A 169 12.03 2.46 -4.65
CA GLY A 169 13.38 2.01 -4.30
C GLY A 169 14.43 2.52 -5.28
N GLY A 170 15.68 2.48 -4.85
CA GLY A 170 16.82 2.94 -5.63
C GLY A 170 17.02 4.45 -5.61
N ASP A 171 17.82 4.93 -6.57
CA ASP A 171 18.03 6.37 -6.75
C ASP A 171 16.83 6.99 -7.50
N LEU A 172 16.21 7.96 -6.87
CA LEU A 172 15.04 8.68 -7.38
C LEU A 172 15.37 10.12 -7.81
N THR A 173 16.62 10.54 -7.77
CA THR A 173 17.05 11.91 -8.01
C THR A 173 16.54 12.43 -9.35
N GLU A 174 16.81 11.70 -10.45
CA GLU A 174 16.34 12.09 -11.78
C GLU A 174 14.81 12.07 -11.90
N GLU A 175 14.17 11.08 -11.29
CA GLU A 175 12.72 10.96 -11.34
C GLU A 175 12.03 12.11 -10.61
N MET A 176 12.49 12.42 -9.40
CA MET A 176 11.86 13.43 -8.56
C MET A 176 12.22 14.87 -8.98
N SER A 177 13.32 15.09 -9.69
CA SER A 177 13.63 16.40 -10.27
C SER A 177 12.60 16.89 -11.31
N GLN A 178 11.78 15.96 -11.84
CA GLN A 178 10.71 16.26 -12.80
C GLN A 178 9.36 16.51 -12.11
N VAL A 179 9.30 16.46 -10.78
CA VAL A 179 8.08 16.66 -9.98
C VAL A 179 8.07 18.08 -9.43
N SER A 180 7.10 18.90 -9.86
CA SER A 180 6.95 20.28 -9.41
C SER A 180 6.21 20.44 -8.08
N TYR A 181 5.52 19.39 -7.62
CA TYR A 181 4.82 19.38 -6.34
C TYR A 181 5.80 19.28 -5.15
N HIS A 182 5.41 19.85 -4.01
CA HIS A 182 6.17 19.64 -2.77
C HIS A 182 6.22 18.15 -2.44
N HIS A 183 7.42 17.63 -2.19
CA HIS A 183 7.60 16.21 -1.92
C HIS A 183 8.74 15.94 -0.93
N ASN A 184 8.61 14.83 -0.21
CA ASN A 184 9.62 14.31 0.71
C ASN A 184 9.85 12.82 0.46
N SER A 185 11.07 12.37 0.68
CA SER A 185 11.44 10.96 0.63
C SER A 185 11.92 10.50 2.00
N PHE A 186 11.33 9.41 2.49
CA PHE A 186 11.64 8.80 3.77
C PHE A 186 12.29 7.44 3.53
N ASN A 187 13.53 7.25 4.00
CA ASN A 187 14.21 5.97 3.85
C ASN A 187 13.61 4.94 4.81
N LEU A 188 13.28 3.75 4.31
CA LEU A 188 12.72 2.70 5.15
C LEU A 188 13.80 2.00 6.00
N SER A 189 15.08 2.14 5.67
CA SER A 189 16.21 1.74 6.51
C SER A 189 16.27 2.47 7.86
N ASP A 190 15.64 3.64 7.99
CA ASP A 190 15.54 4.35 9.26
C ASP A 190 14.56 3.69 10.25
N TYR A 191 13.71 2.79 9.76
CA TYR A 191 12.64 2.11 10.51
C TYR A 191 12.79 0.59 10.57
N PHE A 192 13.47 -0.02 9.58
CA PHE A 192 13.62 -1.45 9.41
C PHE A 192 15.09 -1.79 9.19
N SER A 193 15.63 -2.76 9.94
CA SER A 193 17.05 -3.13 9.92
C SER A 193 17.42 -4.19 8.87
N GLN A 194 16.44 -4.75 8.14
CA GLN A 194 16.68 -5.77 7.12
C GLN A 194 17.30 -5.16 5.86
N ASP A 195 18.30 -5.82 5.27
CA ASP A 195 19.03 -5.38 4.07
C ASP A 195 18.13 -5.01 2.90
N PHE A 196 16.96 -5.66 2.81
CA PHE A 196 15.93 -5.33 1.80
C PHE A 196 15.52 -3.86 1.82
N PHE A 197 15.53 -3.22 2.99
CA PHE A 197 15.07 -1.84 3.15
C PHE A 197 16.15 -0.77 2.90
N GLU A 198 17.42 -1.14 2.72
CA GLU A 198 18.52 -0.18 2.46
C GLU A 198 18.20 0.80 1.33
N THR A 199 17.55 0.30 0.27
CA THR A 199 17.22 1.12 -0.91
C THR A 199 15.74 1.50 -0.99
N LYS A 200 14.90 1.08 -0.03
CA LYS A 200 13.45 1.32 -0.08
C LYS A 200 13.07 2.64 0.57
N LYS A 201 12.06 3.28 -0.01
CA LYS A 201 11.61 4.61 0.43
C LYS A 201 10.08 4.69 0.33
N VAL A 202 9.51 5.53 1.18
CA VAL A 202 8.19 6.12 0.95
C VAL A 202 8.41 7.52 0.39
N VAL A 203 7.86 7.78 -0.77
CA VAL A 203 7.83 9.13 -1.35
C VAL A 203 6.45 9.71 -1.09
N TYR A 204 6.42 10.81 -0.33
CA TYR A 204 5.23 11.62 -0.15
C TYR A 204 5.24 12.76 -1.17
N VAL A 205 4.10 12.99 -1.85
CA VAL A 205 3.88 14.15 -2.72
C VAL A 205 2.60 14.83 -2.27
N GLN A 206 2.70 16.09 -1.88
CA GLN A 206 1.55 16.91 -1.49
C GLN A 206 0.74 17.29 -2.73
N MET A 207 -0.58 17.06 -2.70
CA MET A 207 -1.46 17.34 -3.84
C MET A 207 -2.50 18.45 -3.55
N VAL A 208 -2.64 18.83 -2.28
CA VAL A 208 -3.58 19.85 -1.81
C VAL A 208 -2.88 20.81 -0.86
#